data_496a80227f0b1e7f7d789cae78917626
#
_entry.id   496a80227f0b1e7f7d789cae78917626
#
_cell.length_a   1.000
_cell.length_b   1.000
_cell.length_c   1.000
_cell.angle_alpha   90.00
_cell.angle_beta   90.00
_cell.angle_gamma   90.00
#
_symmetry.space_group_name_H-M   'P 1'
#
loop_
_entity.id
_entity.type
_entity.pdbx_description
1 polymer ?
#
loop_
_entity_poly.entity_id
_entity_poly.type
_entity_poly.pdbx_seq_one_letter_code
_entity_poly.pdbx_strand_id
1 'polypeptide(L)'
;MKLEKIAVDTELHGLTMNRDQICLVQLCDQEEQVCLVRPKQDGDYSRLQALMENKDVLKVFHFALTDVAFFQTSLNIEVTPFCCTKVMSKLIRTYTQNHGLKDLHMELLLSLIHI
;
A
#
# COMPACT_ATOMS: atom_id res chain seq x y z
N MET A 1 10.14 -15.71 11.62
CA MET A 1 10.30 -15.25 10.20
C MET A 1 10.62 -13.76 10.19
N LYS A 2 11.55 -13.36 9.35
CA LYS A 2 11.88 -11.95 9.19
C LYS A 2 10.93 -11.29 8.20
N LEU A 3 10.31 -10.18 8.59
CA LEU A 3 9.46 -9.40 7.71
C LEU A 3 10.33 -8.65 6.69
N GLU A 4 10.16 -8.96 5.41
CA GLU A 4 10.93 -8.34 4.32
C GLU A 4 10.09 -7.39 3.48
N LYS A 5 8.79 -7.66 3.34
CA LYS A 5 7.87 -6.84 2.57
C LYS A 5 6.46 -6.95 3.13
N ILE A 6 5.69 -5.89 2.93
CA ILE A 6 4.32 -5.81 3.40
C ILE A 6 3.47 -5.08 2.36
N ALA A 7 2.33 -5.64 2.03
CA ALA A 7 1.35 -4.98 1.17
C ALA A 7 0.56 -3.98 2.01
N VAL A 8 0.33 -2.80 1.45
CA VAL A 8 -0.34 -1.70 2.15
C VAL A 8 -1.45 -1.13 1.27
N ASP A 9 -2.62 -0.95 1.85
CA ASP A 9 -3.73 -0.25 1.23
C ASP A 9 -4.37 0.66 2.28
N THR A 10 -4.99 1.76 1.83
CA THR A 10 -5.61 2.73 2.73
C THR A 10 -7.01 3.05 2.29
N GLU A 11 -7.87 3.38 3.27
CA GLU A 11 -9.16 4.03 3.04
C GLU A 11 -9.07 5.47 3.54
N LEU A 12 -9.56 6.39 2.72
CA LEU A 12 -9.46 7.83 2.96
C LEU A 12 -10.85 8.43 3.15
N HIS A 13 -10.95 9.49 3.96
CA HIS A 13 -12.20 10.25 4.09
C HIS A 13 -12.57 11.00 2.82
N GLY A 14 -11.58 11.33 1.99
CA GLY A 14 -11.72 12.01 0.72
C GLY A 14 -10.36 12.14 0.07
N LEU A 15 -10.24 12.90 -1.00
CA LEU A 15 -9.03 12.99 -1.80
C LEU A 15 -8.32 14.35 -1.73
N THR A 16 -8.77 15.24 -0.83
CA THR A 16 -8.17 16.56 -0.68
C THR A 16 -7.03 16.53 0.34
N MET A 17 -5.79 16.73 -0.14
CA MET A 17 -4.60 16.80 0.72
C MET A 17 -4.75 17.88 1.77
N ASN A 18 -4.19 17.64 2.95
CA ASN A 18 -4.21 18.53 4.12
C ASN A 18 -5.61 18.78 4.72
N ARG A 19 -6.67 18.24 4.11
CA ARG A 19 -8.03 18.29 4.68
C ARG A 19 -8.49 16.89 5.08
N ASP A 20 -8.38 15.95 4.17
CA ASP A 20 -8.88 14.58 4.37
C ASP A 20 -7.81 13.70 4.98
N GLN A 21 -8.22 12.72 5.76
CA GLN A 21 -7.32 11.88 6.54
C GLN A 21 -7.48 10.41 6.19
N ILE A 22 -6.44 9.64 6.52
CA ILE A 22 -6.51 8.17 6.45
C ILE A 22 -7.45 7.70 7.55
N CYS A 23 -8.47 6.94 7.20
CA CYS A 23 -9.39 6.35 8.16
C CYS A 23 -9.12 4.87 8.44
N LEU A 24 -8.43 4.18 7.54
CA LEU A 24 -8.06 2.77 7.73
C LEU A 24 -6.79 2.48 6.96
N VAL A 25 -5.87 1.73 7.59
CA VAL A 25 -4.69 1.17 6.94
C VAL A 25 -4.82 -0.35 6.99
N GLN A 26 -4.71 -0.98 5.82
CA GLN A 26 -4.76 -2.43 5.68
C GLN A 26 -3.36 -2.92 5.36
N LEU A 27 -2.88 -3.87 6.14
CA LEU A 27 -1.54 -4.43 6.01
C LEU A 27 -1.64 -5.94 5.80
N CYS A 28 -0.83 -6.48 4.89
CA CYS A 28 -0.74 -7.91 4.68
C CYS A 28 0.72 -8.32 4.52
N ASP A 29 1.19 -9.22 5.38
CA ASP A 29 2.57 -9.69 5.32
C ASP A 29 2.76 -10.81 4.29
N GLN A 30 3.99 -11.29 4.15
CA GLN A 30 4.34 -12.33 3.18
C GLN A 30 3.82 -13.73 3.56
N GLU A 31 3.27 -13.90 4.77
CA GLU A 31 2.58 -15.12 5.22
C GLU A 31 1.05 -14.97 5.16
N GLU A 32 0.57 -13.93 4.48
CA GLU A 32 -0.86 -13.65 4.29
C GLU A 32 -1.60 -13.30 5.58
N GLN A 33 -0.88 -12.86 6.62
CA GLN A 33 -1.51 -12.35 7.83
C GLN A 33 -1.92 -10.90 7.63
N VAL A 34 -3.18 -10.60 7.93
CA VAL A 34 -3.80 -9.29 7.70
C VAL A 34 -3.94 -8.55 9.01
N CYS A 35 -3.56 -7.29 9.02
CA CYS A 35 -3.75 -6.38 10.13
C CYS A 35 -4.48 -5.12 9.65
N LEU A 36 -5.50 -4.72 10.38
CA LEU A 36 -6.25 -3.49 10.12
C LEU A 36 -5.90 -2.47 11.20
N VAL A 37 -5.44 -1.30 10.79
CA VAL A 37 -5.09 -0.22 11.71
C VAL A 37 -6.01 0.96 11.45
N ARG A 38 -6.68 1.41 12.50
CA ARG A 38 -7.54 2.59 12.45
C ARG A 38 -6.85 3.74 13.18
N PRO A 39 -6.19 4.66 12.46
CA PRO A 39 -5.53 5.80 13.10
C PRO A 39 -6.59 6.72 13.74
N LYS A 40 -6.32 7.15 14.96
CA LYS A 40 -7.14 8.15 15.65
C LYS A 40 -6.34 9.43 15.76
N GLN A 41 -7.00 10.59 15.67
CA GLN A 41 -6.34 11.89 15.72
C GLN A 41 -5.43 12.06 16.94
N ASP A 42 -5.86 11.56 18.08
CA ASP A 42 -5.10 11.65 19.34
C ASP A 42 -4.52 10.29 19.75
N GLY A 43 -4.44 9.35 18.81
CA GLY A 43 -3.97 8.01 19.08
C GLY A 43 -2.45 7.88 18.96
N ASP A 44 -1.92 6.85 19.61
CA ASP A 44 -0.54 6.46 19.46
C ASP A 44 -0.43 5.51 18.26
N TYR A 45 0.21 5.96 17.19
CA TYR A 45 0.50 5.12 16.03
C TYR A 45 2.01 4.99 15.77
N SER A 46 2.79 5.04 16.85
CA SER A 46 4.25 4.91 16.78
C SER A 46 4.70 3.57 16.19
N ARG A 47 3.96 2.48 16.42
CA ARG A 47 4.25 1.18 15.81
C ARG A 47 4.03 1.20 14.31
N LEU A 48 2.95 1.81 13.86
CA LEU A 48 2.68 1.99 12.42
C LEU A 48 3.78 2.82 11.79
N GLN A 49 4.15 3.93 12.42
CA GLN A 49 5.22 4.80 11.94
C GLN A 49 6.55 4.05 11.85
N ALA A 50 6.91 3.30 12.89
CA ALA A 50 8.13 2.51 12.90
C ALA A 50 8.18 1.51 11.75
N LEU A 51 7.06 0.84 11.46
CA LEU A 51 6.96 -0.09 10.33
C LEU A 51 7.10 0.63 8.99
N MET A 52 6.35 1.70 8.79
CA MET A 52 6.32 2.42 7.50
C MET A 52 7.64 3.11 7.18
N GLU A 53 8.39 3.51 8.20
CA GLU A 53 9.70 4.15 8.05
C GLU A 53 10.88 3.17 8.14
N ASN A 54 10.63 1.90 8.41
CA ASN A 54 11.67 0.88 8.50
C ASN A 54 12.26 0.58 7.12
N LYS A 55 13.53 0.91 6.94
CA LYS A 55 14.23 0.76 5.65
C LYS A 55 14.47 -0.69 5.24
N ASP A 56 14.36 -1.62 6.18
CA ASP A 56 14.55 -3.05 5.92
C ASP A 56 13.27 -3.75 5.45
N VAL A 57 12.13 -3.06 5.45
CA VAL A 57 10.85 -3.60 5.02
C VAL A 57 10.33 -2.82 3.82
N LEU A 58 10.17 -3.50 2.70
CA LEU A 58 9.60 -2.90 1.49
C LEU A 58 8.08 -2.81 1.62
N LYS A 59 7.52 -1.63 1.43
CA LYS A 59 6.06 -1.41 1.40
C LYS A 59 5.58 -1.46 -0.04
N VAL A 60 4.64 -2.35 -0.30
CA VAL A 60 4.09 -2.60 -1.65
C VAL A 60 2.69 -2.00 -1.72
N PHE A 61 2.51 -1.07 -2.64
CA PHE A 61 1.22 -0.40 -2.87
C PHE A 61 0.74 -0.66 -4.29
N HIS A 62 -0.57 -0.54 -4.48
CA HIS A 62 -1.12 -0.35 -5.81
C HIS A 62 -1.59 1.10 -5.92
N PHE A 63 -0.94 1.90 -6.78
CA PHE A 63 -1.09 3.34 -6.89
C PHE A 63 -0.55 4.08 -5.65
N ALA A 64 0.74 3.90 -5.40
CA ALA A 64 1.44 4.38 -4.20
C ALA A 64 1.41 5.91 -4.03
N LEU A 65 1.34 6.67 -5.10
CA LEU A 65 1.43 8.14 -5.06
C LEU A 65 0.43 8.75 -4.08
N THR A 66 -0.82 8.32 -4.14
CA THR A 66 -1.88 8.83 -3.25
C THR A 66 -1.65 8.39 -1.81
N ASP A 67 -1.42 7.09 -1.60
CA ASP A 67 -1.29 6.53 -0.24
C ASP A 67 -0.07 7.11 0.48
N VAL A 68 1.08 7.17 -0.18
CA VAL A 68 2.32 7.70 0.39
C VAL A 68 2.16 9.17 0.76
N ALA A 69 1.51 9.95 -0.10
CA ALA A 69 1.26 11.36 0.16
C ALA A 69 0.33 11.56 1.37
N PHE A 70 -0.72 10.74 1.50
CA PHE A 70 -1.62 10.81 2.64
C PHE A 70 -0.98 10.36 3.95
N PHE A 71 -0.07 9.39 3.92
CA PHE A 71 0.71 9.06 5.11
C PHE A 71 1.50 10.28 5.60
N GLN A 72 2.10 11.03 4.68
CA GLN A 72 2.86 12.22 5.03
C GLN A 72 1.96 13.35 5.55
N THR A 73 0.89 13.66 4.85
CA THR A 73 0.03 14.81 5.19
C THR A 73 -0.91 14.53 6.37
N SER A 74 -1.40 13.31 6.50
CA SER A 74 -2.38 12.92 7.52
C SER A 74 -1.72 12.49 8.83
N LEU A 75 -0.64 11.72 8.76
CA LEU A 75 -0.02 11.09 9.93
C LEU A 75 1.43 11.54 10.18
N ASN A 76 1.98 12.37 9.31
CA ASN A 76 3.38 12.79 9.34
C ASN A 76 4.35 11.59 9.34
N ILE A 77 4.01 10.57 8.55
CA ILE A 77 4.83 9.38 8.35
C ILE A 77 5.46 9.43 6.96
N GLU A 78 6.78 9.31 6.89
CA GLU A 78 7.51 9.20 5.63
C GLU A 78 7.70 7.74 5.27
N VAL A 79 6.91 7.25 4.31
CA VAL A 79 6.99 5.86 3.87
C VAL A 79 8.26 5.62 3.06
N THR A 80 9.09 4.69 3.52
CA THR A 80 10.35 4.35 2.83
C THR A 80 10.86 2.97 3.28
N PRO A 81 11.36 2.10 2.39
CA PRO A 81 11.21 2.14 0.94
C PRO A 81 9.81 1.68 0.51
N PHE A 82 9.39 2.05 -0.68
CA PHE A 82 8.12 1.57 -1.23
C PHE A 82 8.23 1.30 -2.73
N CYS A 83 7.31 0.48 -3.24
CA CYS A 83 7.12 0.29 -4.68
C CYS A 83 5.63 0.34 -5.02
N CYS A 84 5.35 0.59 -6.28
CA CYS A 84 3.99 0.72 -6.80
C CYS A 84 3.76 -0.33 -7.90
N THR A 85 2.86 -1.29 -7.64
CA THR A 85 2.56 -2.34 -8.61
C THR A 85 1.86 -1.80 -9.85
N LYS A 86 1.12 -0.71 -9.74
CA LYS A 86 0.51 -0.05 -10.91
C LYS A 86 1.57 0.53 -11.84
N VAL A 87 2.57 1.21 -11.29
CA VAL A 87 3.68 1.76 -12.09
C VAL A 87 4.50 0.62 -12.71
N MET A 88 4.79 -0.42 -11.93
CA MET A 88 5.49 -1.60 -12.43
C MET A 88 4.73 -2.26 -13.58
N SER A 89 3.42 -2.38 -13.44
CA SER A 89 2.55 -2.91 -14.50
C SER A 89 2.66 -2.08 -15.79
N LYS A 90 2.60 -0.75 -15.67
CA LYS A 90 2.71 0.13 -16.84
C LYS A 90 4.05 0.02 -17.54
N LEU A 91 5.11 -0.21 -16.79
CA LEU A 91 6.46 -0.35 -17.36
C LEU A 91 6.68 -1.70 -18.05
N ILE A 92 6.05 -2.76 -17.55
CA ILE A 92 6.26 -4.13 -18.01
C ILE A 92 5.18 -4.57 -19.00
N ARG A 93 3.90 -4.27 -18.70
CA ARG A 93 2.74 -4.69 -19.48
C ARG A 93 2.35 -3.60 -20.47
N THR A 94 3.23 -3.30 -21.40
CA THR A 94 3.05 -2.20 -22.38
C THR A 94 1.99 -2.50 -23.45
N TYR A 95 1.50 -3.72 -23.51
CA TYR A 95 0.54 -4.22 -24.50
C TYR A 95 -0.93 -3.92 -24.13
N THR A 96 -1.20 -3.34 -22.96
CA THR A 96 -2.56 -3.12 -22.45
C THR A 96 -2.67 -1.76 -21.79
N GLN A 97 -3.91 -1.25 -21.70
CA GLN A 97 -4.25 -0.05 -20.90
C GLN A 97 -4.79 -0.42 -19.52
N ASN A 98 -4.93 -1.72 -19.22
CA ASN A 98 -5.59 -2.23 -18.01
C ASN A 98 -4.56 -2.54 -16.93
N HIS A 99 -4.32 -1.58 -16.04
CA HIS A 99 -3.32 -1.67 -14.97
C HIS A 99 -3.93 -1.63 -13.56
N GLY A 100 -5.25 -1.84 -13.46
CA GLY A 100 -5.92 -1.97 -12.16
C GLY A 100 -5.50 -3.25 -11.44
N LEU A 101 -5.64 -3.26 -10.12
CA LEU A 101 -5.27 -4.44 -9.32
C LEU A 101 -6.06 -5.67 -9.73
N LYS A 102 -7.36 -5.50 -10.04
CA LYS A 102 -8.21 -6.60 -10.54
C LYS A 102 -7.66 -7.17 -11.84
N ASP A 103 -7.22 -6.31 -12.77
CA ASP A 103 -6.68 -6.76 -14.05
C ASP A 103 -5.38 -7.53 -13.87
N LEU A 104 -4.50 -7.07 -12.97
CA LEU A 104 -3.26 -7.78 -12.62
C LEU A 104 -3.55 -9.14 -12.01
N HIS A 105 -4.50 -9.18 -11.08
CA HIS A 105 -4.89 -10.44 -10.43
C HIS A 105 -5.43 -11.45 -11.45
N MET A 106 -6.30 -11.00 -12.35
CA MET A 106 -6.88 -11.86 -13.39
C MET A 106 -5.83 -12.40 -14.34
N GLU A 107 -4.89 -11.57 -14.78
CA GLU A 107 -3.87 -12.00 -15.73
C GLU A 107 -2.79 -12.85 -15.08
N LEU A 108 -2.24 -12.41 -13.95
CA LEU A 108 -1.05 -13.04 -13.37
C LEU A 108 -1.37 -14.23 -12.47
N LEU A 109 -2.49 -14.22 -11.77
CA LEU A 109 -2.83 -15.28 -10.82
C LEU A 109 -3.85 -16.27 -11.38
N LEU A 110 -4.95 -15.78 -11.99
CA LEU A 110 -5.97 -16.69 -12.50
C LEU A 110 -5.55 -17.40 -13.78
N SER A 111 -4.72 -16.79 -14.62
CA SER A 111 -4.18 -17.47 -15.78
C SER A 111 -3.30 -18.66 -15.41
N LEU A 112 -2.64 -18.63 -14.26
CA LEU A 112 -1.86 -19.75 -13.75
C LEU A 112 -2.74 -20.89 -13.25
N ILE A 113 -3.96 -20.61 -12.82
CA ILE A 113 -4.89 -21.61 -12.34
C ILE A 113 -5.56 -22.37 -13.50
N HIS A 114 -5.68 -21.73 -14.66
CA HIS A 114 -6.36 -22.29 -15.83
C HIS A 114 -5.41 -22.97 -16.83
N ILE A 115 -4.15 -23.06 -16.51
CA ILE A 115 -3.18 -23.85 -17.31
C ILE A 115 -3.27 -25.37 -16.92
#